data_654c59ee17e4e009b562071d04765f9e
#
_entry.id   654c59ee17e4e009b562071d04765f9e
#
_cell.length_a   1.000
_cell.length_b   1.000
_cell.length_c   1.000
_cell.angle_alpha   90.00
_cell.angle_beta   90.00
_cell.angle_gamma   90.00
#
_symmetry.space_group_name_H-M   'P 1'
#
loop_
_entity.id
_entity.type
_entity.pdbx_description
1 polymer ?
#
loop_
_entity_poly.entity_id
_entity_poly.type
_entity_poly.pdbx_seq_one_letter_code
_entity_poly.pdbx_strand_id
1 'polypeptide(L)'
;MFRLYDTATSEVRELRLRTPGKVGIYLCGPTVYGPPHLGHGRATLVYDILRRYLEWTGLEVRLVSNITDIDDKIIDRANRESRPWQEITHKCENVWFEAMGKLNVRRPTDVPHATEYVEQMVDMIATLIERGNAYVTDDGVYLSVPNVPDYGLLAHQSLDDMLSGGGDREVFGAGNKRHPADFALWKFSKPGEPSWASPWGDGRPGWHSECVVMSLSILGEGFDLHCGGMDLKFPHHENERAQAVALGREFANHWMHNGFVVDTEGEKMSKSLGNVANLLDLLEHYDPRAYRLVLLQTHYRSPVRIGQDNIDAAVNTLGGLDSFAARSQHLVGSVADTDVITRFRETMDDDLDTPSATALLFETVRRANAALDANDPLAGGLVAAVRSMCEAFGLDLKQASSVPADVLDRAAALDAARAAKDFATADALRAALQADGWIVETNKAGTTVRR
;
A
#
# COMPACT_ATOMS: atom_id res chain seq x y z
N MET A 1 -18.26 11.35 -9.71
CA MET A 1 -17.10 12.24 -9.48
C MET A 1 -16.37 11.73 -8.25
N PHE A 2 -15.09 11.47 -8.36
CA PHE A 2 -14.32 10.78 -7.31
C PHE A 2 -14.12 11.67 -6.07
N ARG A 3 -14.50 11.17 -4.91
CA ARG A 3 -14.42 11.85 -3.62
C ARG A 3 -13.55 11.02 -2.67
N LEU A 4 -12.74 11.70 -1.87
CA LEU A 4 -11.90 11.08 -0.84
C LEU A 4 -12.00 11.85 0.46
N TYR A 5 -11.84 11.14 1.56
CA TYR A 5 -11.65 11.77 2.86
C TYR A 5 -10.31 12.52 2.88
N ASP A 6 -10.38 13.81 3.16
CA ASP A 6 -9.20 14.65 3.32
C ASP A 6 -8.90 14.86 4.80
N THR A 7 -7.71 14.41 5.22
CA THR A 7 -7.28 14.56 6.62
C THR A 7 -7.19 16.02 7.05
N ALA A 8 -6.84 16.94 6.15
CA ALA A 8 -6.71 18.36 6.51
C ALA A 8 -8.06 19.01 6.86
N THR A 9 -9.13 18.61 6.18
CA THR A 9 -10.48 19.15 6.41
C THR A 9 -11.36 18.25 7.26
N SER A 10 -10.98 17.00 7.50
CA SER A 10 -11.80 15.95 8.13
C SER A 10 -13.12 15.67 7.40
N GLU A 11 -13.17 15.86 6.08
CA GLU A 11 -14.36 15.70 5.26
C GLU A 11 -14.10 14.83 4.04
N VAL A 12 -15.12 14.10 3.59
CA VAL A 12 -15.10 13.47 2.27
C VAL A 12 -15.44 14.51 1.22
N ARG A 13 -14.47 14.89 0.42
CA ARG A 13 -14.61 15.93 -0.59
C ARG A 13 -14.11 15.50 -1.95
N GLU A 14 -14.53 16.19 -2.99
CA GLU A 14 -14.10 15.95 -4.36
C GLU A 14 -12.58 16.07 -4.49
N LEU A 15 -11.96 15.09 -5.14
CA LEU A 15 -10.57 15.19 -5.57
C LEU A 15 -10.47 16.12 -6.77
N ARG A 16 -10.10 17.37 -6.53
CA ARG A 16 -9.90 18.37 -7.57
C ARG A 16 -8.50 18.25 -8.14
N LEU A 17 -8.41 17.92 -9.42
CA LEU A 17 -7.14 17.74 -10.11
C LEU A 17 -6.54 19.08 -10.53
N ARG A 18 -5.26 19.28 -10.20
CA ARG A 18 -4.49 20.44 -10.68
C ARG A 18 -4.46 20.52 -12.21
N THR A 19 -4.30 19.38 -12.85
CA THR A 19 -4.30 19.24 -14.31
C THR A 19 -5.41 18.28 -14.73
N PRO A 20 -6.38 18.69 -15.53
CA PRO A 20 -7.46 17.81 -15.98
C PRO A 20 -6.93 16.51 -16.59
N GLY A 21 -7.46 15.39 -16.15
CA GLY A 21 -7.09 14.06 -16.63
C GLY A 21 -5.79 13.47 -16.05
N LYS A 22 -5.05 14.23 -15.23
CA LYS A 22 -3.78 13.79 -14.63
C LYS A 22 -3.82 13.91 -13.12
N VAL A 23 -3.27 12.90 -12.42
CA VAL A 23 -3.19 12.86 -10.96
C VAL A 23 -1.74 12.71 -10.53
N GLY A 24 -1.24 13.66 -9.75
CA GLY A 24 0.06 13.59 -9.08
C GLY A 24 -0.09 13.11 -7.65
N ILE A 25 0.48 11.96 -7.33
CA ILE A 25 0.44 11.35 -5.98
C ILE A 25 1.85 11.27 -5.43
N TYR A 26 2.07 11.79 -4.22
CA TYR A 26 3.26 11.51 -3.44
C TYR A 26 2.92 10.57 -2.28
N LEU A 27 3.57 9.43 -2.24
CA LEU A 27 3.47 8.43 -1.17
C LEU A 27 4.80 8.37 -0.42
N CYS A 28 4.82 8.75 0.86
CA CYS A 28 5.99 8.58 1.69
C CYS A 28 6.42 7.12 1.69
N GLY A 29 7.64 6.89 1.19
CA GLY A 29 8.22 5.58 1.01
C GLY A 29 8.91 5.03 2.25
N PRO A 30 9.54 3.86 2.16
CA PRO A 30 10.18 3.22 3.30
C PRO A 30 11.53 3.84 3.65
N THR A 31 11.86 3.82 4.94
CA THR A 31 13.25 3.88 5.40
C THR A 31 13.85 2.48 5.30
N VAL A 32 14.86 2.30 4.45
CA VAL A 32 15.39 0.98 4.08
C VAL A 32 16.46 0.48 5.05
N TYR A 33 16.08 0.30 6.31
CA TYR A 33 16.93 -0.24 7.37
C TYR A 33 16.60 -1.68 7.78
N GLY A 34 15.53 -2.28 7.25
CA GLY A 34 15.09 -3.63 7.60
C GLY A 34 14.03 -4.17 6.63
N PRO A 35 13.63 -5.45 6.80
CA PRO A 35 12.60 -6.04 5.96
C PRO A 35 11.24 -5.34 6.15
N PRO A 36 10.36 -5.37 5.12
CA PRO A 36 9.02 -4.83 5.25
C PRO A 36 8.17 -5.65 6.21
N HIS A 37 7.27 -4.98 6.92
CA HIS A 37 6.26 -5.59 7.78
C HIS A 37 4.85 -5.43 7.19
N LEU A 38 3.83 -6.06 7.79
CA LEU A 38 2.45 -6.01 7.30
C LEU A 38 1.92 -4.58 7.15
N GLY A 39 2.25 -3.67 8.04
CA GLY A 39 1.86 -2.25 7.92
C GLY A 39 2.39 -1.60 6.63
N HIS A 40 3.63 -1.89 6.24
CA HIS A 40 4.20 -1.44 4.97
C HIS A 40 3.44 -2.03 3.77
N GLY A 41 3.18 -3.35 3.80
CA GLY A 41 2.39 -4.02 2.77
C GLY A 41 0.99 -3.42 2.65
N ARG A 42 0.35 -3.09 3.80
CA ARG A 42 -0.96 -2.43 3.80
C ARG A 42 -0.92 -1.07 3.12
N ALA A 43 -0.03 -0.18 3.55
CA ALA A 43 0.06 1.16 2.98
C ALA A 43 0.28 1.07 1.46
N THR A 44 1.26 0.29 1.02
CA THR A 44 1.57 0.15 -0.40
C THR A 44 0.40 -0.42 -1.21
N LEU A 45 -0.32 -1.42 -0.67
CA LEU A 45 -1.48 -2.01 -1.35
C LEU A 45 -2.66 -1.05 -1.46
N VAL A 46 -2.96 -0.25 -0.41
CA VAL A 46 -4.04 0.75 -0.45
C VAL A 46 -3.80 1.74 -1.59
N TYR A 47 -2.58 2.24 -1.72
CA TYR A 47 -2.25 3.23 -2.76
C TYR A 47 -2.04 2.61 -4.15
N ASP A 48 -1.69 1.32 -4.25
CA ASP A 48 -1.75 0.57 -5.50
C ASP A 48 -3.20 0.38 -5.98
N ILE A 49 -4.13 0.07 -5.08
CA ILE A 49 -5.56 -0.02 -5.40
C ILE A 49 -6.11 1.34 -5.85
N LEU A 50 -5.79 2.41 -5.14
CA LEU A 50 -6.17 3.76 -5.53
C LEU A 50 -5.64 4.10 -6.93
N ARG A 51 -4.35 3.88 -7.19
CA ARG A 51 -3.72 4.12 -8.49
C ARG A 51 -4.41 3.33 -9.59
N ARG A 52 -4.61 2.03 -9.39
CA ARG A 52 -5.26 1.15 -10.38
C ARG A 52 -6.69 1.59 -10.68
N TYR A 53 -7.44 1.97 -9.65
CA TYR A 53 -8.79 2.47 -9.83
C TYR A 53 -8.81 3.78 -10.62
N LEU A 54 -7.97 4.75 -10.28
CA LEU A 54 -7.88 6.01 -11.03
C LEU A 54 -7.47 5.78 -12.48
N GLU A 55 -6.48 4.92 -12.76
CA GLU A 55 -6.08 4.52 -14.11
C GLU A 55 -7.23 3.79 -14.85
N TRP A 56 -7.97 2.91 -14.15
CA TRP A 56 -9.15 2.23 -14.69
C TRP A 56 -10.27 3.22 -15.08
N THR A 57 -10.41 4.35 -14.38
CA THR A 57 -11.35 5.42 -14.77
C THR A 57 -10.87 6.24 -15.96
N GLY A 58 -9.66 6.03 -16.47
CA GLY A 58 -9.07 6.71 -17.61
C GLY A 58 -8.16 7.88 -17.26
N LEU A 59 -7.78 8.04 -15.99
CA LEU A 59 -6.83 9.08 -15.55
C LEU A 59 -5.37 8.63 -15.76
N GLU A 60 -4.50 9.58 -16.11
CA GLU A 60 -3.05 9.38 -16.09
C GLU A 60 -2.52 9.62 -14.68
N VAL A 61 -1.98 8.58 -14.03
CA VAL A 61 -1.49 8.68 -12.64
C VAL A 61 0.02 8.68 -12.61
N ARG A 62 0.63 9.74 -12.06
CA ARG A 62 2.03 9.80 -11.69
C ARG A 62 2.17 9.58 -10.20
N LEU A 63 2.57 8.38 -9.79
CA LEU A 63 2.83 8.03 -8.40
C LEU A 63 4.32 8.09 -8.11
N VAL A 64 4.72 8.98 -7.21
CA VAL A 64 6.07 9.12 -6.68
C VAL A 64 6.13 8.48 -5.32
N SER A 65 7.09 7.60 -5.06
CA SER A 65 7.35 7.07 -3.72
C SER A 65 8.85 7.00 -3.50
N ASN A 66 9.34 7.72 -2.50
CA ASN A 66 10.77 7.83 -2.22
C ASN A 66 11.35 6.58 -1.53
N ILE A 67 12.66 6.51 -1.54
CA ILE A 67 13.46 5.66 -0.65
C ILE A 67 14.23 6.58 0.30
N THR A 68 13.96 6.48 1.60
CA THR A 68 14.81 7.08 2.62
C THR A 68 16.00 6.15 2.86
N ASP A 69 17.10 6.46 2.18
CA ASP A 69 18.34 5.69 2.19
C ASP A 69 19.39 6.26 3.14
N ILE A 70 19.06 7.29 3.91
CA ILE A 70 19.88 7.86 4.99
C ILE A 70 19.00 8.23 6.19
N ASP A 71 19.28 7.64 7.35
CA ASP A 71 18.52 7.85 8.60
C ASP A 71 19.32 7.31 9.79
N ASP A 72 19.02 7.78 11.01
CA ASP A 72 19.66 7.29 12.24
C ASP A 72 19.61 5.77 12.37
N LYS A 73 18.46 5.13 12.03
CA LYS A 73 18.29 3.68 12.11
C LYS A 73 19.19 2.91 11.15
N ILE A 74 19.47 3.50 9.98
CA ILE A 74 20.40 2.92 8.99
C ILE A 74 21.82 2.99 9.53
N ILE A 75 22.24 4.15 10.08
CA ILE A 75 23.56 4.37 10.65
C ILE A 75 23.78 3.45 11.85
N ASP A 76 22.84 3.37 12.77
CA ASP A 76 22.90 2.48 13.94
C ASP A 76 23.05 1.01 13.54
N ARG A 77 22.32 0.58 12.51
CA ARG A 77 22.42 -0.78 11.99
C ARG A 77 23.78 -1.02 11.33
N ALA A 78 24.27 -0.08 10.53
CA ALA A 78 25.58 -0.16 9.88
C ALA A 78 26.71 -0.30 10.90
N ASN A 79 26.66 0.52 11.96
CA ASN A 79 27.61 0.47 13.06
C ASN A 79 27.56 -0.86 13.84
N ARG A 80 26.37 -1.34 14.18
CA ARG A 80 26.17 -2.61 14.88
C ARG A 80 26.64 -3.81 14.07
N GLU A 81 26.41 -3.80 12.74
CA GLU A 81 26.83 -4.88 11.84
C GLU A 81 28.25 -4.71 11.31
N SER A 82 28.93 -3.58 11.61
CA SER A 82 30.24 -3.21 11.07
C SER A 82 30.31 -3.31 9.54
N ARG A 83 29.26 -2.77 8.88
CA ARG A 83 29.10 -2.79 7.41
C ARG A 83 28.88 -1.38 6.89
N PRO A 84 29.26 -1.08 5.63
CA PRO A 84 28.88 0.16 4.97
C PRO A 84 27.36 0.32 4.93
N TRP A 85 26.87 1.52 5.25
CA TRP A 85 25.44 1.78 5.27
C TRP A 85 24.77 1.58 3.89
N GLN A 86 25.50 1.86 2.79
CA GLN A 86 25.03 1.62 1.42
C GLN A 86 24.72 0.15 1.13
N GLU A 87 25.50 -0.78 1.68
CA GLU A 87 25.21 -2.21 1.53
C GLU A 87 23.91 -2.62 2.22
N ILE A 88 23.63 -2.00 3.37
CA ILE A 88 22.41 -2.24 4.12
C ILE A 88 21.21 -1.71 3.36
N THR A 89 21.29 -0.46 2.88
CA THR A 89 20.20 0.19 2.14
C THR A 89 19.90 -0.55 0.85
N HIS A 90 20.90 -0.86 0.02
CA HIS A 90 20.70 -1.60 -1.22
C HIS A 90 20.07 -2.98 -0.98
N LYS A 91 20.54 -3.71 0.04
CA LYS A 91 19.95 -5.01 0.39
C LYS A 91 18.48 -4.87 0.81
N CYS A 92 18.16 -3.91 1.68
CA CYS A 92 16.80 -3.72 2.18
C CYS A 92 15.86 -3.20 1.10
N GLU A 93 16.33 -2.33 0.21
CA GLU A 93 15.56 -1.85 -0.95
C GLU A 93 15.22 -2.99 -1.90
N ASN A 94 16.17 -3.88 -2.23
CA ASN A 94 15.91 -5.05 -3.07
C ASN A 94 14.85 -5.96 -2.45
N VAL A 95 14.95 -6.24 -1.14
CA VAL A 95 13.95 -7.03 -0.40
C VAL A 95 12.59 -6.34 -0.41
N TRP A 96 12.56 -5.00 -0.29
CA TRP A 96 11.33 -4.22 -0.39
C TRP A 96 10.63 -4.42 -1.74
N PHE A 97 11.34 -4.18 -2.84
CA PHE A 97 10.75 -4.29 -4.17
C PHE A 97 10.37 -5.72 -4.54
N GLU A 98 11.14 -6.72 -4.08
CA GLU A 98 10.76 -8.13 -4.25
C GLU A 98 9.44 -8.44 -3.53
N ALA A 99 9.29 -8.01 -2.27
CA ALA A 99 8.06 -8.21 -1.51
C ALA A 99 6.86 -7.49 -2.14
N MET A 100 7.04 -6.24 -2.60
CA MET A 100 5.97 -5.50 -3.28
C MET A 100 5.60 -6.13 -4.62
N GLY A 101 6.57 -6.67 -5.36
CA GLY A 101 6.34 -7.43 -6.60
C GLY A 101 5.52 -8.69 -6.35
N LYS A 102 5.81 -9.46 -5.30
CA LYS A 102 5.01 -10.63 -4.89
C LYS A 102 3.56 -10.26 -4.55
N LEU A 103 3.33 -9.08 -3.99
CA LEU A 103 1.99 -8.53 -3.73
C LEU A 103 1.28 -8.01 -5.00
N ASN A 104 1.88 -8.11 -6.18
CA ASN A 104 1.39 -7.49 -7.42
C ASN A 104 1.21 -5.96 -7.32
N VAL A 105 2.05 -5.30 -6.52
CA VAL A 105 2.08 -3.84 -6.45
C VAL A 105 2.84 -3.30 -7.65
N ARG A 106 2.23 -2.36 -8.38
CA ARG A 106 2.88 -1.66 -9.51
C ARG A 106 4.02 -0.80 -9.00
N ARG A 107 5.18 -0.88 -9.66
CA ARG A 107 6.30 -0.01 -9.31
C ARG A 107 5.88 1.46 -9.42
N PRO A 108 6.27 2.34 -8.49
CA PRO A 108 6.02 3.77 -8.61
C PRO A 108 6.56 4.33 -9.93
N THR A 109 5.97 5.41 -10.42
CA THR A 109 6.44 6.08 -11.64
C THR A 109 7.83 6.66 -11.43
N ASP A 110 8.06 7.27 -10.27
CA ASP A 110 9.33 7.81 -9.85
C ASP A 110 9.69 7.25 -8.47
N VAL A 111 10.96 6.92 -8.27
CA VAL A 111 11.51 6.36 -7.02
C VAL A 111 12.76 7.17 -6.65
N PRO A 112 12.61 8.41 -6.16
CA PRO A 112 13.75 9.24 -5.75
C PRO A 112 14.37 8.70 -4.45
N HIS A 113 15.69 8.79 -4.34
CA HIS A 113 16.44 8.49 -3.12
C HIS A 113 16.79 9.77 -2.37
N ALA A 114 16.66 9.78 -1.06
CA ALA A 114 16.92 10.97 -0.25
C ALA A 114 18.34 11.51 -0.45
N THR A 115 19.33 10.63 -0.59
CA THR A 115 20.75 11.03 -0.81
C THR A 115 20.98 11.74 -2.14
N GLU A 116 20.12 11.58 -3.14
CA GLU A 116 20.21 12.27 -4.44
C GLU A 116 19.73 13.73 -4.38
N TYR A 117 19.04 14.12 -3.31
CA TYR A 117 18.41 15.44 -3.17
C TYR A 117 19.02 16.30 -2.05
N VAL A 118 20.18 15.92 -1.53
CA VAL A 118 20.79 16.62 -0.38
C VAL A 118 21.12 18.10 -0.70
N GLU A 119 21.63 18.41 -1.90
CA GLU A 119 21.90 19.77 -2.32
C GLU A 119 20.62 20.64 -2.30
N GLN A 120 19.54 20.11 -2.84
CA GLN A 120 18.25 20.81 -2.85
C GLN A 120 17.67 20.98 -1.44
N MET A 121 17.95 20.04 -0.52
CA MET A 121 17.58 20.19 0.89
C MET A 121 18.39 21.28 1.56
N VAL A 122 19.69 21.39 1.28
CA VAL A 122 20.54 22.49 1.78
C VAL A 122 20.02 23.85 1.29
N ASP A 123 19.68 23.97 0.01
CA ASP A 123 19.12 25.19 -0.57
C ASP A 123 17.77 25.58 0.07
N MET A 124 16.91 24.58 0.30
CA MET A 124 15.63 24.78 1.00
C MET A 124 15.86 25.29 2.43
N ILE A 125 16.77 24.68 3.16
CA ILE A 125 17.10 25.06 4.55
C ILE A 125 17.70 26.47 4.62
N ALA A 126 18.60 26.82 3.67
CA ALA A 126 19.14 28.17 3.56
C ALA A 126 18.02 29.21 3.38
N THR A 127 17.07 28.91 2.49
CA THR A 127 15.88 29.78 2.28
C THR A 127 15.06 29.93 3.55
N LEU A 128 14.85 28.86 4.34
CA LEU A 128 14.13 28.90 5.60
C LEU A 128 14.86 29.78 6.64
N ILE A 129 16.18 29.72 6.69
CA ILE A 129 17.02 30.56 7.58
C ILE A 129 16.91 32.02 7.15
N GLU A 130 17.06 32.35 5.87
CA GLU A 130 16.95 33.69 5.33
C GLU A 130 15.57 34.33 5.63
N ARG A 131 14.52 33.52 5.65
CA ARG A 131 13.16 33.94 6.00
C ARG A 131 12.91 34.07 7.51
N GLY A 132 13.88 33.68 8.34
CA GLY A 132 13.75 33.69 9.80
C GLY A 132 12.89 32.55 10.35
N ASN A 133 12.57 31.54 9.55
CA ASN A 133 11.78 30.38 9.95
C ASN A 133 12.62 29.18 10.42
N ALA A 134 13.94 29.26 10.26
CA ALA A 134 14.89 28.27 10.77
C ALA A 134 16.08 28.96 11.45
N TYR A 135 16.79 28.23 12.30
CA TYR A 135 17.94 28.74 13.04
C TYR A 135 19.01 27.65 13.25
N VAL A 136 20.25 28.09 13.33
CA VAL A 136 21.42 27.24 13.58
C VAL A 136 21.66 27.11 15.09
N THR A 137 22.07 25.92 15.51
CA THR A 137 22.48 25.58 16.89
C THR A 137 23.83 24.88 16.86
N ASP A 138 24.33 24.41 18.02
CA ASP A 138 25.60 23.68 18.11
C ASP A 138 25.50 22.23 17.57
N ASP A 139 24.28 21.69 17.36
CA ASP A 139 24.05 20.31 16.92
C ASP A 139 23.32 20.20 15.56
N GLY A 140 22.92 21.33 14.98
CA GLY A 140 22.23 21.32 13.68
C GLY A 140 21.46 22.58 13.35
N VAL A 141 20.51 22.43 12.41
CA VAL A 141 19.56 23.48 12.01
C VAL A 141 18.15 23.02 12.32
N TYR A 142 17.35 23.88 12.93
CA TYR A 142 15.99 23.57 13.35
C TYR A 142 14.96 24.52 12.72
N LEU A 143 13.79 23.99 12.38
CA LEU A 143 12.62 24.79 12.03
C LEU A 143 12.03 25.41 13.32
N SER A 144 11.67 26.69 13.27
CA SER A 144 10.94 27.37 14.34
C SER A 144 9.44 27.14 14.16
N VAL A 145 8.88 26.13 14.81
CA VAL A 145 7.47 25.75 14.71
C VAL A 145 6.53 26.88 15.14
N PRO A 146 6.80 27.67 16.18
CA PRO A 146 5.94 28.79 16.54
C PRO A 146 5.75 29.85 15.44
N ASN A 147 6.65 29.89 14.44
CA ASN A 147 6.55 30.83 13.32
C ASN A 147 5.65 30.29 12.19
N VAL A 148 5.22 29.02 12.28
CA VAL A 148 4.39 28.38 11.25
C VAL A 148 2.92 28.53 11.59
N PRO A 149 2.14 29.27 10.78
CA PRO A 149 0.71 29.38 11.00
C PRO A 149 0.03 28.01 10.83
N ASP A 150 -0.99 27.79 11.65
CA ASP A 150 -1.82 26.57 11.62
C ASP A 150 -1.04 25.25 11.77
N TYR A 151 0.10 25.25 12.51
CA TYR A 151 0.77 24.02 12.86
C TYR A 151 -0.16 23.13 13.69
N GLY A 152 -0.30 21.88 13.30
CA GLY A 152 -1.25 20.95 13.90
C GLY A 152 -2.54 20.78 13.08
N LEU A 153 -2.62 21.37 11.89
CA LEU A 153 -3.78 21.23 10.99
C LEU A 153 -4.13 19.78 10.72
N LEU A 154 -3.15 18.94 10.36
CA LEU A 154 -3.38 17.52 10.08
C LEU A 154 -3.70 16.74 11.35
N ALA A 155 -3.11 17.12 12.48
CA ALA A 155 -3.39 16.51 13.78
C ALA A 155 -4.74 16.92 14.37
N HIS A 156 -5.35 18.01 13.88
CA HIS A 156 -6.54 18.66 14.43
C HIS A 156 -6.36 19.06 15.89
N GLN A 157 -5.17 19.55 16.24
CA GLN A 157 -4.81 20.02 17.57
C GLN A 157 -4.01 21.32 17.47
N SER A 158 -4.23 22.24 18.40
CA SER A 158 -3.36 23.40 18.51
C SER A 158 -1.98 23.00 19.05
N LEU A 159 -0.97 23.83 18.80
CA LEU A 159 0.37 23.63 19.35
C LEU A 159 0.36 23.55 20.89
N ASP A 160 -0.45 24.41 21.54
CA ASP A 160 -0.61 24.43 22.99
C ASP A 160 -1.25 23.14 23.52
N ASP A 161 -2.25 22.60 22.84
CA ASP A 161 -2.88 21.31 23.19
C ASP A 161 -1.88 20.18 23.11
N MET A 162 -1.08 20.13 22.04
CA MET A 162 -0.03 19.12 21.85
C MET A 162 1.00 19.15 22.98
N LEU A 163 1.40 20.34 23.44
CA LEU A 163 2.36 20.51 24.52
C LEU A 163 1.77 20.17 25.90
N SER A 164 0.47 20.44 26.09
CA SER A 164 -0.23 20.28 27.38
C SER A 164 -0.77 18.88 27.58
N GLY A 165 -1.16 18.20 26.51
CA GLY A 165 -1.97 16.97 26.52
C GLY A 165 -1.20 15.65 26.74
N GLY A 166 0.12 15.69 27.03
CA GLY A 166 0.88 14.46 27.28
C GLY A 166 1.01 13.54 26.07
N GLY A 167 0.83 14.04 24.86
CA GLY A 167 1.18 13.33 23.62
C GLY A 167 2.62 12.87 23.71
N ASP A 168 2.97 11.78 23.00
CA ASP A 168 4.26 11.12 23.09
C ASP A 168 5.41 12.11 23.27
N ARG A 169 5.91 12.22 24.51
CA ARG A 169 7.02 13.12 24.86
C ARG A 169 8.28 12.84 24.05
N GLU A 170 8.38 11.66 23.46
CA GLU A 170 9.46 11.29 22.52
C GLU A 170 9.42 12.10 21.22
N VAL A 171 8.25 12.60 20.78
CA VAL A 171 8.12 13.44 19.58
C VAL A 171 8.79 14.80 19.79
N PHE A 172 8.76 15.32 21.00
CA PHE A 172 9.35 16.61 21.39
C PHE A 172 10.74 16.44 22.02
N GLY A 173 11.53 15.50 21.52
CA GLY A 173 12.81 15.07 22.07
C GLY A 173 13.82 16.16 22.37
N ALA A 174 14.88 15.76 23.11
CA ALA A 174 16.00 16.60 23.51
C ALA A 174 16.78 17.14 22.30
N GLY A 175 17.39 18.30 22.46
CA GLY A 175 18.27 18.99 21.48
C GLY A 175 18.40 20.43 21.92
N ASN A 176 19.24 21.19 21.23
CA ASN A 176 19.44 22.62 21.48
C ASN A 176 18.30 23.49 20.88
N LYS A 177 17.04 23.00 21.03
CA LYS A 177 15.84 23.62 20.48
C LYS A 177 15.44 24.86 21.27
N ARG A 178 14.96 25.89 20.55
CA ARG A 178 14.38 27.09 21.19
C ARG A 178 12.96 26.81 21.70
N HIS A 179 12.24 25.90 21.04
CA HIS A 179 10.89 25.49 21.43
C HIS A 179 10.76 23.95 21.34
N PRO A 180 10.05 23.28 22.25
CA PRO A 180 9.95 21.82 22.26
C PRO A 180 9.46 21.20 20.93
N ALA A 181 8.55 21.85 20.24
CA ALA A 181 8.00 21.38 18.97
C ALA A 181 8.93 21.58 17.77
N ASP A 182 10.01 22.38 17.90
CA ASP A 182 10.95 22.57 16.81
C ASP A 182 11.56 21.21 16.42
N PHE A 183 11.87 21.04 15.14
CA PHE A 183 12.44 19.79 14.64
C PHE A 183 13.64 20.04 13.73
N ALA A 184 14.54 19.05 13.69
CA ALA A 184 15.78 19.17 12.93
C ALA A 184 15.50 19.12 11.43
N LEU A 185 16.04 20.12 10.71
CA LEU A 185 16.12 20.17 9.26
C LEU A 185 17.46 19.64 8.77
N TRP A 186 18.52 19.87 9.58
CA TRP A 186 19.89 19.42 9.35
C TRP A 186 20.51 18.99 10.67
N LYS A 187 21.17 17.82 10.69
CA LYS A 187 21.87 17.29 11.86
C LYS A 187 23.35 17.28 11.57
N PHE A 188 24.18 17.90 12.42
CA PHE A 188 25.63 17.81 12.27
C PHE A 188 26.08 16.37 12.50
N SER A 189 27.01 15.93 11.63
CA SER A 189 27.54 14.57 11.68
C SER A 189 28.51 14.40 12.85
N LYS A 190 28.48 13.21 13.46
CA LYS A 190 29.48 12.76 14.41
C LYS A 190 30.63 12.08 13.65
N PRO A 191 31.83 11.97 14.27
CA PRO A 191 32.94 11.26 13.65
C PRO A 191 32.56 9.84 13.19
N GLY A 192 32.77 9.56 11.91
CA GLY A 192 32.46 8.25 11.30
C GLY A 192 31.04 8.09 10.75
N GLU A 193 30.15 9.08 10.93
CA GLU A 193 28.84 9.09 10.30
C GLU A 193 28.91 9.60 8.85
N PRO A 194 27.97 9.18 7.98
CA PRO A 194 27.78 9.79 6.66
C PRO A 194 27.50 11.28 6.78
N SER A 195 28.15 12.08 5.92
CA SER A 195 27.98 13.54 5.97
C SER A 195 28.08 14.17 4.60
N TRP A 196 27.41 15.29 4.43
CA TRP A 196 27.47 16.18 3.28
C TRP A 196 27.83 17.58 3.75
N ALA A 197 28.52 18.33 2.90
CA ALA A 197 28.87 19.70 3.19
C ALA A 197 27.62 20.61 3.22
N SER A 198 27.57 21.54 4.17
CA SER A 198 26.58 22.60 4.21
C SER A 198 27.22 23.92 4.67
N PRO A 199 26.57 25.08 4.44
CA PRO A 199 27.07 26.38 4.94
C PRO A 199 27.18 26.46 6.46
N TRP A 200 26.51 25.57 7.19
CA TRP A 200 26.43 25.59 8.67
C TRP A 200 27.36 24.56 9.32
N GLY A 201 27.85 23.62 8.54
CA GLY A 201 28.71 22.52 8.97
C GLY A 201 28.34 21.20 8.30
N ASP A 202 29.26 20.26 8.27
CA ASP A 202 29.06 18.94 7.69
C ASP A 202 27.99 18.16 8.48
N GLY A 203 27.08 17.51 7.75
CA GLY A 203 25.97 16.85 8.39
C GLY A 203 25.08 16.08 7.40
N ARG A 204 23.86 15.84 7.80
CA ARG A 204 22.83 15.13 7.02
C ARG A 204 21.46 15.73 7.19
N PRO A 205 20.56 15.54 6.22
CA PRO A 205 19.20 16.10 6.31
C PRO A 205 18.42 15.49 7.48
N GLY A 206 17.51 16.31 8.01
CA GLY A 206 16.44 15.81 8.88
C GLY A 206 15.39 15.07 8.05
N TRP A 207 14.86 13.97 8.58
CA TRP A 207 13.92 13.08 7.90
C TRP A 207 12.71 13.79 7.26
N HIS A 208 12.23 14.86 7.86
CA HIS A 208 11.06 15.59 7.37
C HIS A 208 11.34 16.50 6.18
N SER A 209 12.61 16.81 5.89
CA SER A 209 13.01 17.66 4.76
C SER A 209 13.06 16.90 3.43
N GLU A 210 13.25 15.59 3.48
CA GLU A 210 13.43 14.73 2.32
C GLU A 210 12.19 14.75 1.43
N CYS A 211 11.02 14.40 1.98
CA CYS A 211 9.78 14.29 1.22
C CYS A 211 9.30 15.65 0.70
N VAL A 212 9.55 16.74 1.41
CA VAL A 212 9.22 18.10 0.94
C VAL A 212 9.97 18.41 -0.34
N VAL A 213 11.28 18.21 -0.33
CA VAL A 213 12.12 18.53 -1.49
C VAL A 213 11.80 17.62 -2.65
N MET A 214 11.72 16.31 -2.44
CA MET A 214 11.46 15.35 -3.50
C MET A 214 10.09 15.54 -4.13
N SER A 215 9.03 15.73 -3.32
CA SER A 215 7.67 15.95 -3.83
C SER A 215 7.56 17.23 -4.65
N LEU A 216 8.07 18.34 -4.14
CA LEU A 216 8.04 19.63 -4.84
C LEU A 216 8.91 19.64 -6.10
N SER A 217 10.05 18.95 -6.10
CA SER A 217 10.93 18.86 -7.27
C SER A 217 10.30 18.05 -8.41
N ILE A 218 9.58 16.97 -8.09
CA ILE A 218 9.08 16.01 -9.09
C ILE A 218 7.64 16.35 -9.51
N LEU A 219 6.77 16.67 -8.57
CA LEU A 219 5.36 16.94 -8.82
C LEU A 219 5.04 18.44 -8.93
N GLY A 220 5.88 19.31 -8.34
CA GLY A 220 5.64 20.75 -8.28
C GLY A 220 4.66 21.15 -7.17
N GLU A 221 4.46 22.45 -6.98
CA GLU A 221 3.56 23.00 -5.97
C GLU A 221 2.09 22.65 -6.25
N GLY A 222 1.30 22.49 -5.19
CA GLY A 222 -0.12 22.17 -5.29
C GLY A 222 -0.39 20.83 -5.97
N PHE A 223 0.45 19.82 -5.77
CA PHE A 223 0.18 18.48 -6.30
C PHE A 223 -1.07 17.86 -5.66
N ASP A 224 -1.67 16.87 -6.33
CA ASP A 224 -3.04 16.49 -6.04
C ASP A 224 -3.20 15.75 -4.72
N LEU A 225 -2.35 14.76 -4.42
CA LEU A 225 -2.49 13.88 -3.25
C LEU A 225 -1.15 13.66 -2.54
N HIS A 226 -1.16 13.84 -1.21
CA HIS A 226 -0.10 13.36 -0.32
C HIS A 226 -0.61 12.20 0.53
N CYS A 227 0.14 11.08 0.54
CA CYS A 227 -0.33 9.79 1.00
C CYS A 227 0.63 9.14 2.01
N GLY A 228 0.08 8.41 2.98
CA GLY A 228 0.86 7.61 3.92
C GLY A 228 0.01 6.85 4.94
N GLY A 229 0.65 6.15 5.85
CA GLY A 229 -0.01 5.56 7.01
C GLY A 229 -0.46 6.61 8.02
N MET A 230 -1.46 6.28 8.84
CA MET A 230 -1.95 7.17 9.90
C MET A 230 -0.85 7.55 10.91
N ASP A 231 0.20 6.75 11.04
CA ASP A 231 1.38 7.02 11.86
C ASP A 231 2.28 8.13 11.29
N LEU A 232 2.20 8.39 9.98
CA LEU A 232 2.91 9.49 9.34
C LEU A 232 2.15 10.82 9.46
N LYS A 233 0.84 10.79 9.74
CA LYS A 233 0.01 11.99 9.85
C LYS A 233 0.67 13.02 10.76
N PHE A 234 1.14 12.58 11.92
CA PHE A 234 1.89 13.37 12.89
C PHE A 234 3.02 12.49 13.49
N PRO A 235 4.26 13.02 13.61
CA PRO A 235 4.65 14.39 13.25
C PRO A 235 5.08 14.57 11.77
N HIS A 236 5.27 13.48 10.97
CA HIS A 236 6.00 13.53 9.71
C HIS A 236 5.32 14.45 8.67
N HIS A 237 4.08 14.16 8.27
CA HIS A 237 3.35 14.97 7.27
C HIS A 237 3.03 16.39 7.76
N GLU A 238 2.76 16.58 9.05
CA GLU A 238 2.59 17.91 9.61
C GLU A 238 3.89 18.72 9.49
N ASN A 239 5.05 18.09 9.76
CA ASN A 239 6.34 18.74 9.65
C ASN A 239 6.75 19.01 8.20
N GLU A 240 6.34 18.17 7.26
CA GLU A 240 6.51 18.45 5.83
C GLU A 240 5.69 19.66 5.41
N ARG A 241 4.40 19.65 5.76
CA ARG A 241 3.49 20.80 5.51
C ARG A 241 4.04 22.08 6.13
N ALA A 242 4.53 22.02 7.37
CA ALA A 242 5.09 23.17 8.08
C ALA A 242 6.28 23.79 7.31
N GLN A 243 7.15 22.98 6.73
CA GLN A 243 8.28 23.47 5.93
C GLN A 243 7.78 24.17 4.65
N ALA A 244 6.82 23.59 3.92
CA ALA A 244 6.26 24.21 2.73
C ALA A 244 5.58 25.55 3.05
N VAL A 245 4.79 25.61 4.13
CA VAL A 245 4.15 26.86 4.62
C VAL A 245 5.19 27.92 4.99
N ALA A 246 6.25 27.52 5.71
CA ALA A 246 7.35 28.43 6.09
C ALA A 246 8.12 28.94 4.86
N LEU A 247 8.16 28.19 3.77
CA LEU A 247 8.70 28.61 2.47
C LEU A 247 7.72 29.50 1.69
N GLY A 248 6.48 29.65 2.14
CA GLY A 248 5.42 30.36 1.42
C GLY A 248 5.04 29.64 0.11
N ARG A 249 5.10 28.32 0.09
CA ARG A 249 4.77 27.47 -1.06
C ARG A 249 3.48 26.69 -0.83
N GLU A 250 2.72 26.48 -1.90
CA GLU A 250 1.64 25.50 -1.90
C GLU A 250 2.24 24.08 -1.83
N PHE A 251 1.62 23.21 -1.01
CA PHE A 251 2.03 21.82 -0.88
C PHE A 251 0.96 20.90 -1.48
N ALA A 252 0.54 19.84 -0.79
CA ALA A 252 -0.50 18.95 -1.30
C ALA A 252 -1.90 19.55 -1.19
N ASN A 253 -2.73 19.33 -2.21
CA ASN A 253 -4.13 19.78 -2.21
C ASN A 253 -5.03 18.86 -1.38
N HIS A 254 -4.64 17.60 -1.17
CA HIS A 254 -5.43 16.59 -0.48
C HIS A 254 -4.52 15.64 0.30
N TRP A 255 -4.92 15.25 1.50
CA TRP A 255 -4.15 14.38 2.40
C TRP A 255 -4.91 13.09 2.68
N MET A 256 -4.34 11.96 2.28
CA MET A 256 -4.95 10.64 2.45
C MET A 256 -4.12 9.76 3.37
N HIS A 257 -4.73 9.23 4.44
CA HIS A 257 -4.06 8.35 5.38
C HIS A 257 -4.80 7.03 5.53
N ASN A 258 -4.08 5.92 5.42
CA ASN A 258 -4.63 4.59 5.70
C ASN A 258 -4.48 4.22 7.19
N GLY A 259 -5.45 3.46 7.70
CA GLY A 259 -5.47 2.99 9.09
C GLY A 259 -4.38 1.96 9.41
N PHE A 260 -4.31 1.54 10.69
CA PHE A 260 -3.28 0.63 11.21
C PHE A 260 -3.59 -0.84 10.93
N VAL A 261 -2.53 -1.66 10.82
CA VAL A 261 -2.65 -3.10 11.05
C VAL A 261 -2.65 -3.33 12.56
N VAL A 262 -3.63 -4.09 13.03
CA VAL A 262 -3.78 -4.47 14.43
C VAL A 262 -3.69 -5.99 14.57
N ASP A 263 -3.33 -6.46 15.75
CA ASP A 263 -3.29 -7.88 16.08
C ASP A 263 -4.69 -8.44 16.42
N THR A 264 -4.75 -9.68 16.86
CA THR A 264 -6.02 -10.35 17.21
C THR A 264 -6.73 -9.73 18.42
N GLU A 265 -6.01 -8.98 19.25
CA GLU A 265 -6.54 -8.28 20.42
C GLU A 265 -6.96 -6.84 20.11
N GLY A 266 -6.68 -6.36 18.89
CA GLY A 266 -6.98 -5.00 18.44
C GLY A 266 -5.88 -4.00 18.74
N GLU A 267 -4.72 -4.45 19.23
CA GLU A 267 -3.57 -3.60 19.49
C GLU A 267 -2.76 -3.32 18.21
N LYS A 268 -2.22 -2.10 18.12
CA LYS A 268 -1.35 -1.73 16.99
C LYS A 268 -0.13 -2.65 16.92
N MET A 269 0.09 -3.27 15.78
CA MET A 269 1.34 -3.99 15.51
C MET A 269 2.49 -3.00 15.35
N SER A 270 3.52 -3.09 16.21
CA SER A 270 4.70 -2.24 16.12
C SER A 270 5.97 -2.97 16.58
N LYS A 271 7.12 -2.55 16.03
CA LYS A 271 8.42 -3.14 16.40
C LYS A 271 8.77 -2.94 17.88
N SER A 272 8.34 -1.83 18.47
CA SER A 272 8.55 -1.53 19.88
C SER A 272 7.78 -2.47 20.82
N LEU A 273 6.64 -3.00 20.37
CA LEU A 273 5.82 -3.97 21.11
C LEU A 273 6.22 -5.44 20.85
N GLY A 274 7.13 -5.68 19.89
CA GLY A 274 7.60 -7.04 19.56
C GLY A 274 6.56 -7.93 18.87
N ASN A 275 5.39 -7.38 18.48
CA ASN A 275 4.27 -8.11 17.87
C ASN A 275 4.15 -7.89 16.35
N VAL A 276 5.24 -7.47 15.69
CA VAL A 276 5.24 -7.22 14.23
C VAL A 276 5.25 -8.54 13.48
N ALA A 277 4.17 -8.84 12.79
CA ALA A 277 4.17 -9.92 11.82
C ALA A 277 4.98 -9.50 10.58
N ASN A 278 5.95 -10.34 10.21
CA ASN A 278 6.82 -10.13 9.07
C ASN A 278 6.02 -10.36 7.77
N LEU A 279 6.03 -9.38 6.87
CA LEU A 279 5.37 -9.54 5.58
C LEU A 279 5.97 -10.68 4.75
N LEU A 280 7.28 -10.90 4.84
CA LEU A 280 7.97 -11.96 4.10
C LEU A 280 7.48 -13.34 4.51
N ASP A 281 7.24 -13.58 5.80
CA ASP A 281 6.72 -14.86 6.32
C ASP A 281 5.33 -15.15 5.75
N LEU A 282 4.47 -14.12 5.66
CA LEU A 282 3.16 -14.25 5.01
C LEU A 282 3.30 -14.61 3.53
N LEU A 283 4.21 -13.93 2.81
CA LEU A 283 4.43 -14.15 1.37
C LEU A 283 5.10 -15.48 1.04
N GLU A 284 5.75 -16.11 2.01
CA GLU A 284 6.35 -17.44 1.86
C GLU A 284 5.31 -18.57 2.03
N HIS A 285 4.33 -18.38 2.92
CA HIS A 285 3.41 -19.44 3.32
C HIS A 285 2.03 -19.34 2.68
N TYR A 286 1.63 -18.18 2.16
CA TYR A 286 0.29 -17.93 1.62
C TYR A 286 0.32 -17.35 0.22
N ASP A 287 -0.79 -17.52 -0.51
CA ASP A 287 -1.03 -16.79 -1.75
C ASP A 287 -1.03 -15.27 -1.47
N PRO A 288 -0.11 -14.49 -2.07
CA PRO A 288 -0.01 -13.05 -1.78
C PRO A 288 -1.31 -12.27 -2.04
N ARG A 289 -2.16 -12.78 -2.95
CA ARG A 289 -3.48 -12.19 -3.24
C ARG A 289 -4.43 -12.24 -2.04
N ALA A 290 -4.23 -13.20 -1.11
CA ALA A 290 -5.05 -13.30 0.09
C ALA A 290 -4.91 -12.04 0.95
N TYR A 291 -3.70 -11.51 1.10
CA TYR A 291 -3.48 -10.27 1.83
C TYR A 291 -4.19 -9.09 1.16
N ARG A 292 -4.09 -8.96 -0.17
CA ARG A 292 -4.82 -7.93 -0.93
C ARG A 292 -6.33 -8.07 -0.75
N LEU A 293 -6.89 -9.30 -0.79
CA LEU A 293 -8.32 -9.52 -0.61
C LEU A 293 -8.81 -9.14 0.78
N VAL A 294 -8.05 -9.45 1.85
CA VAL A 294 -8.37 -9.01 3.22
C VAL A 294 -8.42 -7.49 3.30
N LEU A 295 -7.48 -6.79 2.65
CA LEU A 295 -7.45 -5.34 2.64
C LEU A 295 -8.64 -4.74 1.85
N LEU A 296 -9.03 -5.34 0.73
CA LEU A 296 -10.20 -4.92 -0.05
C LEU A 296 -11.51 -5.06 0.73
N GLN A 297 -11.58 -6.02 1.67
CA GLN A 297 -12.74 -6.23 2.55
C GLN A 297 -12.80 -5.27 3.74
N THR A 298 -11.77 -4.42 3.91
CA THR A 298 -11.70 -3.45 5.00
C THR A 298 -11.51 -2.06 4.41
N HIS A 299 -12.33 -1.10 4.85
CA HIS A 299 -12.16 0.28 4.39
C HIS A 299 -10.76 0.80 4.72
N TYR A 300 -10.11 1.51 3.79
CA TYR A 300 -8.70 1.91 3.94
C TYR A 300 -8.42 2.72 5.21
N ARG A 301 -9.37 3.53 5.69
CA ARG A 301 -9.25 4.33 6.92
C ARG A 301 -9.40 3.52 8.20
N SER A 302 -10.12 2.40 8.16
CA SER A 302 -10.37 1.57 9.34
C SER A 302 -9.14 0.75 9.71
N PRO A 303 -8.89 0.45 10.98
CA PRO A 303 -7.91 -0.57 11.36
C PRO A 303 -8.25 -1.92 10.71
N VAL A 304 -7.22 -2.67 10.32
CA VAL A 304 -7.40 -4.03 9.78
C VAL A 304 -6.73 -5.04 10.70
N ARG A 305 -7.46 -6.07 11.08
CA ARG A 305 -6.91 -7.23 11.78
C ARG A 305 -6.34 -8.21 10.76
N ILE A 306 -5.11 -8.62 10.97
CA ILE A 306 -4.47 -9.67 10.18
C ILE A 306 -4.18 -10.85 11.10
N GLY A 307 -4.84 -11.97 10.84
CA GLY A 307 -4.69 -13.22 11.54
C GLY A 307 -4.79 -14.39 10.57
N GLN A 308 -4.42 -15.59 11.03
CA GLN A 308 -4.46 -16.78 10.21
C GLN A 308 -5.87 -17.08 9.70
N ASP A 309 -6.87 -16.88 10.55
CA ASP A 309 -8.28 -17.14 10.26
C ASP A 309 -8.81 -16.36 9.04
N ASN A 310 -8.49 -15.07 8.96
CA ASN A 310 -8.97 -14.25 7.84
C ASN A 310 -8.12 -14.41 6.57
N ILE A 311 -6.83 -14.74 6.70
CA ILE A 311 -5.98 -15.10 5.55
C ILE A 311 -6.45 -16.45 4.95
N ASP A 312 -6.72 -17.47 5.76
CA ASP A 312 -7.23 -18.76 5.31
C ASP A 312 -8.61 -18.61 4.61
N ALA A 313 -9.48 -17.79 5.18
CA ALA A 313 -10.77 -17.46 4.55
C ALA A 313 -10.60 -16.77 3.19
N ALA A 314 -9.64 -15.85 3.09
CA ALA A 314 -9.31 -15.19 1.82
C ALA A 314 -8.73 -16.14 0.79
N VAL A 315 -7.85 -17.06 1.19
CA VAL A 315 -7.31 -18.12 0.29
C VAL A 315 -8.44 -18.99 -0.27
N ASN A 316 -9.37 -19.43 0.58
CA ASN A 316 -10.54 -20.21 0.14
C ASN A 316 -11.42 -19.42 -0.85
N THR A 317 -11.66 -18.14 -0.56
CA THR A 317 -12.43 -17.24 -1.44
C THR A 317 -11.77 -17.06 -2.80
N LEU A 318 -10.43 -16.89 -2.84
CA LEU A 318 -9.66 -16.82 -4.08
C LEU A 318 -9.75 -18.11 -4.90
N GLY A 319 -9.76 -19.27 -4.25
CA GLY A 319 -9.97 -20.56 -4.95
C GLY A 319 -11.32 -20.61 -5.68
N GLY A 320 -12.38 -20.05 -5.09
CA GLY A 320 -13.67 -19.90 -5.74
C GLY A 320 -13.62 -18.94 -6.94
N LEU A 321 -12.90 -17.83 -6.80
CA LEU A 321 -12.74 -16.84 -7.87
C LEU A 321 -11.90 -17.39 -9.04
N ASP A 322 -10.85 -18.15 -8.77
CA ASP A 322 -10.03 -18.83 -9.79
C ASP A 322 -10.84 -19.91 -10.53
N SER A 323 -11.67 -20.68 -9.80
CA SER A 323 -12.58 -21.67 -10.39
C SER A 323 -13.61 -21.01 -11.33
N PHE A 324 -14.15 -19.87 -10.92
CA PHE A 324 -15.04 -19.06 -11.77
C PHE A 324 -14.32 -18.56 -13.03
N ALA A 325 -13.08 -18.04 -12.89
CA ALA A 325 -12.29 -17.55 -13.99
C ALA A 325 -11.98 -18.65 -15.03
N ALA A 326 -11.64 -19.86 -14.57
CA ALA A 326 -11.42 -21.02 -15.41
C ALA A 326 -12.68 -21.43 -16.17
N ARG A 327 -13.80 -21.54 -15.45
CA ARG A 327 -15.11 -21.93 -16.03
C ARG A 327 -15.58 -20.94 -17.11
N SER A 328 -15.34 -19.65 -16.92
CA SER A 328 -15.81 -18.58 -17.80
C SER A 328 -14.79 -18.16 -18.86
N GLN A 329 -13.71 -18.91 -19.06
CA GLN A 329 -12.61 -18.53 -19.95
C GLN A 329 -13.05 -18.33 -21.42
N HIS A 330 -14.01 -19.11 -21.89
CA HIS A 330 -14.54 -19.01 -23.25
C HIS A 330 -15.33 -17.72 -23.53
N LEU A 331 -15.68 -16.95 -22.50
CA LEU A 331 -16.38 -15.67 -22.59
C LEU A 331 -15.44 -14.45 -22.44
N VAL A 332 -14.14 -14.66 -22.42
CA VAL A 332 -13.14 -13.57 -22.43
C VAL A 332 -13.31 -12.73 -23.70
N GLY A 333 -13.35 -11.41 -23.54
CA GLY A 333 -13.57 -10.45 -24.65
C GLY A 333 -15.02 -10.02 -24.83
N SER A 334 -15.96 -10.51 -24.01
CA SER A 334 -17.31 -9.94 -23.93
C SER A 334 -17.28 -8.49 -23.43
N VAL A 335 -18.26 -7.69 -23.82
CA VAL A 335 -18.44 -6.33 -23.28
C VAL A 335 -19.04 -6.42 -21.88
N ALA A 336 -18.48 -5.68 -20.93
CA ALA A 336 -18.92 -5.71 -19.55
C ALA A 336 -20.34 -5.15 -19.39
N ASP A 337 -21.11 -5.74 -18.46
CA ASP A 337 -22.44 -5.27 -18.06
C ASP A 337 -22.37 -3.84 -17.53
N THR A 338 -23.04 -2.92 -18.22
CA THR A 338 -22.96 -1.48 -17.96
C THR A 338 -23.50 -1.10 -16.59
N ASP A 339 -24.56 -1.75 -16.13
CA ASP A 339 -25.20 -1.44 -14.84
C ASP A 339 -24.27 -1.87 -13.69
N VAL A 340 -23.63 -3.03 -13.80
CA VAL A 340 -22.66 -3.50 -12.82
C VAL A 340 -21.45 -2.56 -12.77
N ILE A 341 -20.91 -2.16 -13.91
CA ILE A 341 -19.76 -1.25 -13.98
C ILE A 341 -20.11 0.14 -13.43
N THR A 342 -21.30 0.64 -13.72
CA THR A 342 -21.76 1.92 -13.17
C THR A 342 -21.87 1.87 -11.65
N ARG A 343 -22.53 0.83 -11.09
CA ARG A 343 -22.61 0.63 -9.64
C ARG A 343 -21.23 0.49 -9.00
N PHE A 344 -20.30 -0.23 -9.63
CA PHE A 344 -18.93 -0.37 -9.14
C PHE A 344 -18.22 0.98 -9.08
N ARG A 345 -18.34 1.79 -10.14
CA ARG A 345 -17.78 3.15 -10.19
C ARG A 345 -18.38 4.04 -9.11
N GLU A 346 -19.70 4.08 -8.96
CA GLU A 346 -20.37 4.88 -7.95
C GLU A 346 -19.91 4.51 -6.54
N THR A 347 -19.74 3.22 -6.25
CA THR A 347 -19.25 2.71 -4.97
C THR A 347 -17.79 3.13 -4.72
N MET A 348 -16.93 2.95 -5.70
CA MET A 348 -15.51 3.29 -5.56
C MET A 348 -15.26 4.81 -5.56
N ASP A 349 -16.13 5.59 -6.24
CA ASP A 349 -16.06 7.06 -6.24
C ASP A 349 -16.41 7.67 -4.88
N ASP A 350 -17.05 6.93 -3.97
CA ASP A 350 -17.38 7.37 -2.62
C ASP A 350 -16.34 6.87 -1.61
N ASP A 351 -15.29 7.66 -1.44
CA ASP A 351 -14.21 7.45 -0.46
C ASP A 351 -13.50 6.09 -0.60
N LEU A 352 -13.33 5.62 -1.85
CA LEU A 352 -12.68 4.35 -2.15
C LEU A 352 -13.30 3.17 -1.35
N ASP A 353 -14.64 3.04 -1.37
CA ASP A 353 -15.38 2.00 -0.63
C ASP A 353 -15.13 0.61 -1.21
N THR A 354 -13.91 0.11 -1.00
CA THR A 354 -13.51 -1.24 -1.44
C THR A 354 -14.32 -2.36 -0.79
N PRO A 355 -14.79 -2.29 0.48
CA PRO A 355 -15.65 -3.31 1.05
C PRO A 355 -16.96 -3.51 0.27
N SER A 356 -17.69 -2.45 0.01
CA SER A 356 -18.94 -2.51 -0.75
C SER A 356 -18.71 -2.92 -2.20
N ALA A 357 -17.65 -2.43 -2.81
CA ALA A 357 -17.25 -2.82 -4.17
C ALA A 357 -16.82 -4.30 -4.25
N THR A 358 -16.16 -4.84 -3.21
CA THR A 358 -15.83 -6.27 -3.10
C THR A 358 -17.09 -7.13 -2.90
N ALA A 359 -18.07 -6.65 -2.13
CA ALA A 359 -19.36 -7.32 -2.00
C ALA A 359 -20.10 -7.39 -3.36
N LEU A 360 -20.07 -6.30 -4.16
CA LEU A 360 -20.61 -6.26 -5.52
C LEU A 360 -19.89 -7.24 -6.46
N LEU A 361 -18.56 -7.34 -6.35
CA LEU A 361 -17.78 -8.32 -7.11
C LEU A 361 -18.30 -9.74 -6.87
N PHE A 362 -18.45 -10.17 -5.61
CA PHE A 362 -18.90 -11.52 -5.29
C PHE A 362 -20.40 -11.73 -5.55
N GLU A 363 -21.24 -10.70 -5.45
CA GLU A 363 -22.63 -10.74 -5.95
C GLU A 363 -22.64 -11.04 -7.45
N THR A 364 -21.81 -10.32 -8.22
CA THR A 364 -21.73 -10.48 -9.68
C THR A 364 -21.18 -11.85 -10.06
N VAL A 365 -20.21 -12.39 -9.33
CA VAL A 365 -19.71 -13.77 -9.52
C VAL A 365 -20.85 -14.80 -9.35
N ARG A 366 -21.67 -14.66 -8.31
CA ARG A 366 -22.83 -15.56 -8.10
C ARG A 366 -23.84 -15.45 -9.24
N ARG A 367 -24.19 -14.24 -9.69
CA ARG A 367 -25.09 -14.00 -10.82
C ARG A 367 -24.52 -14.58 -12.13
N ALA A 368 -23.23 -14.36 -12.38
CA ALA A 368 -22.55 -14.88 -13.56
C ALA A 368 -22.55 -16.42 -13.58
N ASN A 369 -22.28 -17.07 -12.45
CA ASN A 369 -22.35 -18.53 -12.34
C ASN A 369 -23.77 -19.05 -12.63
N ALA A 370 -24.82 -18.44 -12.10
CA ALA A 370 -26.18 -18.82 -12.37
C ALA A 370 -26.55 -18.64 -13.86
N ALA A 371 -26.11 -17.55 -14.49
CA ALA A 371 -26.30 -17.31 -15.92
C ALA A 371 -25.56 -18.35 -16.79
N LEU A 372 -24.32 -18.72 -16.39
CA LEU A 372 -23.56 -19.80 -17.06
C LEU A 372 -24.30 -21.16 -16.97
N ASP A 373 -24.88 -21.48 -15.80
CA ASP A 373 -25.64 -22.73 -15.61
C ASP A 373 -26.91 -22.77 -16.45
N ALA A 374 -27.56 -21.60 -16.65
CA ALA A 374 -28.75 -21.46 -17.45
C ALA A 374 -28.50 -21.26 -18.96
N ASN A 375 -27.24 -21.15 -19.40
CA ASN A 375 -26.87 -20.67 -20.74
C ASN A 375 -27.53 -19.34 -21.11
N ASP A 376 -27.63 -18.42 -20.13
CA ASP A 376 -28.24 -17.11 -20.29
C ASP A 376 -27.31 -16.18 -21.08
N PRO A 377 -27.81 -15.43 -22.10
CA PRO A 377 -27.02 -14.43 -22.83
C PRO A 377 -26.32 -13.38 -21.97
N LEU A 378 -26.84 -13.10 -20.76
CA LEU A 378 -26.24 -12.17 -19.81
C LEU A 378 -24.89 -12.66 -19.24
N ALA A 379 -24.58 -13.95 -19.33
CA ALA A 379 -23.35 -14.52 -18.76
C ALA A 379 -22.09 -13.80 -19.22
N GLY A 380 -21.98 -13.48 -20.52
CA GLY A 380 -20.81 -12.80 -21.09
C GLY A 380 -20.56 -11.42 -20.47
N GLY A 381 -21.62 -10.61 -20.35
CA GLY A 381 -21.54 -9.27 -19.76
C GLY A 381 -21.15 -9.28 -18.27
N LEU A 382 -21.73 -10.21 -17.50
CA LEU A 382 -21.41 -10.39 -16.09
C LEU A 382 -19.96 -10.88 -15.87
N VAL A 383 -19.50 -11.83 -16.68
CA VAL A 383 -18.11 -12.32 -16.65
C VAL A 383 -17.11 -11.19 -16.95
N ALA A 384 -17.39 -10.39 -17.97
CA ALA A 384 -16.55 -9.26 -18.32
C ALA A 384 -16.54 -8.19 -17.21
N ALA A 385 -17.67 -7.94 -16.55
CA ALA A 385 -17.74 -7.03 -15.40
C ALA A 385 -16.91 -7.53 -14.22
N VAL A 386 -16.98 -8.83 -13.86
CA VAL A 386 -16.12 -9.42 -12.82
C VAL A 386 -14.64 -9.21 -13.13
N ARG A 387 -14.21 -9.49 -14.38
CA ARG A 387 -12.82 -9.32 -14.79
C ARG A 387 -12.37 -7.86 -14.70
N SER A 388 -13.20 -6.93 -15.14
CA SER A 388 -12.94 -5.48 -15.05
C SER A 388 -12.78 -5.00 -13.60
N MET A 389 -13.65 -5.46 -12.68
CA MET A 389 -13.52 -5.16 -11.25
C MET A 389 -12.24 -5.75 -10.66
N CYS A 390 -11.89 -7.00 -11.00
CA CYS A 390 -10.64 -7.62 -10.56
C CYS A 390 -9.41 -6.86 -11.06
N GLU A 391 -9.42 -6.35 -12.30
CA GLU A 391 -8.35 -5.50 -12.83
C GLU A 391 -8.19 -4.21 -12.03
N ALA A 392 -9.28 -3.50 -11.74
CA ALA A 392 -9.28 -2.30 -10.92
C ALA A 392 -8.77 -2.55 -9.49
N PHE A 393 -9.01 -3.73 -8.93
CA PHE A 393 -8.51 -4.14 -7.63
C PHE A 393 -7.08 -4.69 -7.63
N GLY A 394 -6.51 -4.99 -8.80
CA GLY A 394 -5.23 -5.69 -8.91
C GLY A 394 -5.29 -7.14 -8.40
N LEU A 395 -6.48 -7.75 -8.44
CA LEU A 395 -6.70 -9.17 -8.15
C LEU A 395 -6.52 -9.98 -9.43
N ASP A 396 -5.32 -10.55 -9.61
CA ASP A 396 -5.08 -11.44 -10.73
C ASP A 396 -5.90 -12.73 -10.60
N LEU A 397 -6.68 -13.01 -11.62
CA LEU A 397 -7.39 -14.28 -11.75
C LEU A 397 -6.40 -15.34 -12.26
N LYS A 398 -6.09 -16.35 -11.46
CA LYS A 398 -5.28 -17.45 -11.94
C LYS A 398 -6.06 -18.17 -13.02
N GLN A 399 -5.48 -18.24 -14.22
CA GLN A 399 -5.98 -19.17 -15.22
C GLN A 399 -5.77 -20.57 -14.64
N ALA A 400 -6.74 -21.47 -14.85
CA ALA A 400 -6.51 -22.87 -14.57
C ALA A 400 -5.18 -23.23 -15.27
N SER A 401 -4.17 -23.58 -14.50
CA SER A 401 -3.04 -24.31 -15.08
C SER A 401 -3.68 -25.44 -15.87
N SER A 402 -3.39 -25.52 -17.15
CA SER A 402 -3.93 -26.59 -17.98
C SER A 402 -3.67 -27.89 -17.24
N VAL A 403 -4.76 -28.52 -16.76
CA VAL A 403 -4.62 -29.82 -16.10
C VAL A 403 -3.94 -30.71 -17.11
N PRO A 404 -2.80 -31.33 -16.80
CA PRO A 404 -2.11 -32.17 -17.76
C PRO A 404 -3.06 -33.21 -18.34
N ALA A 405 -2.92 -33.51 -19.61
CA ALA A 405 -3.84 -34.42 -20.30
C ALA A 405 -3.97 -35.79 -19.60
N ASP A 406 -2.87 -36.32 -19.09
CA ASP A 406 -2.84 -37.57 -18.30
C ASP A 406 -3.68 -37.49 -17.01
N VAL A 407 -3.74 -36.31 -16.36
CA VAL A 407 -4.55 -36.09 -15.17
C VAL A 407 -6.04 -35.99 -15.53
N LEU A 408 -6.36 -35.35 -16.65
CA LEU A 408 -7.73 -35.33 -17.19
C LEU A 408 -8.19 -36.76 -17.59
N ASP A 409 -7.32 -37.53 -18.23
CA ASP A 409 -7.61 -38.90 -18.56
C ASP A 409 -7.87 -39.77 -17.33
N ARG A 410 -7.11 -39.59 -16.26
CA ARG A 410 -7.31 -40.26 -14.97
C ARG A 410 -8.62 -39.81 -14.27
N ALA A 411 -8.99 -38.54 -14.38
CA ALA A 411 -10.27 -38.07 -13.88
C ALA A 411 -11.45 -38.65 -14.68
N ALA A 412 -11.34 -38.73 -16.00
CA ALA A 412 -12.33 -39.37 -16.84
C ALA A 412 -12.44 -40.89 -16.57
N ALA A 413 -11.32 -41.57 -16.33
CA ALA A 413 -11.30 -42.98 -15.94
C ALA A 413 -11.99 -43.21 -14.56
N LEU A 414 -11.81 -42.26 -13.61
CA LEU A 414 -12.52 -42.27 -12.33
C LEU A 414 -14.05 -42.18 -12.52
N ASP A 415 -14.50 -41.31 -13.40
CA ASP A 415 -15.93 -41.18 -13.72
C ASP A 415 -16.48 -42.44 -14.40
N ALA A 416 -15.73 -43.02 -15.34
CA ALA A 416 -16.10 -44.27 -15.98
C ALA A 416 -16.20 -45.45 -14.99
N ALA A 417 -15.25 -45.56 -14.06
CA ALA A 417 -15.28 -46.58 -13.01
C ALA A 417 -16.51 -46.42 -12.09
N ARG A 418 -16.85 -45.20 -11.74
CA ARG A 418 -18.07 -44.91 -10.94
C ARG A 418 -19.37 -45.23 -11.69
N ALA A 419 -19.42 -44.90 -12.99
CA ALA A 419 -20.56 -45.23 -13.82
C ALA A 419 -20.75 -46.76 -13.95
N ALA A 420 -19.62 -47.51 -14.01
CA ALA A 420 -19.62 -48.99 -14.01
C ALA A 420 -19.85 -49.59 -12.60
N LYS A 421 -19.98 -48.77 -11.54
CA LYS A 421 -20.07 -49.20 -10.12
C LYS A 421 -18.85 -49.97 -9.63
N ASP A 422 -17.70 -49.79 -10.26
CA ASP A 422 -16.41 -50.28 -9.82
C ASP A 422 -15.79 -49.27 -8.83
N PHE A 423 -16.26 -49.33 -7.59
CA PHE A 423 -15.85 -48.38 -6.56
C PHE A 423 -14.38 -48.61 -6.14
N ALA A 424 -13.85 -49.83 -6.24
CA ALA A 424 -12.45 -50.10 -5.89
C ALA A 424 -11.49 -49.37 -6.83
N THR A 425 -11.72 -49.46 -8.15
CA THR A 425 -10.93 -48.71 -9.15
C THR A 425 -11.14 -47.20 -9.02
N ALA A 426 -12.35 -46.74 -8.76
CA ALA A 426 -12.63 -45.31 -8.58
C ALA A 426 -11.87 -44.73 -7.37
N ASP A 427 -11.85 -45.41 -6.23
CA ASP A 427 -11.16 -45.00 -5.03
C ASP A 427 -9.62 -45.03 -5.22
N ALA A 428 -9.08 -46.03 -5.92
CA ALA A 428 -7.66 -46.10 -6.25
C ALA A 428 -7.22 -44.91 -7.14
N LEU A 429 -8.00 -44.59 -8.18
CA LEU A 429 -7.72 -43.45 -9.06
C LEU A 429 -7.79 -42.11 -8.31
N ARG A 430 -8.77 -41.93 -7.43
CA ARG A 430 -8.89 -40.75 -6.56
C ARG A 430 -7.68 -40.61 -5.66
N ALA A 431 -7.30 -41.69 -4.96
CA ALA A 431 -6.16 -41.71 -4.07
C ALA A 431 -4.85 -41.38 -4.78
N ALA A 432 -4.68 -41.91 -6.00
CA ALA A 432 -3.51 -41.63 -6.82
C ALA A 432 -3.44 -40.16 -7.25
N LEU A 433 -4.56 -39.55 -7.68
CA LEU A 433 -4.63 -38.12 -8.00
C LEU A 433 -4.32 -37.26 -6.78
N GLN A 434 -4.85 -37.61 -5.61
CA GLN A 434 -4.61 -36.91 -4.36
C GLN A 434 -3.13 -37.03 -3.89
N ALA A 435 -2.52 -38.19 -4.07
CA ALA A 435 -1.10 -38.42 -3.77
C ALA A 435 -0.17 -37.58 -4.66
N ASP A 436 -0.58 -37.29 -5.89
CA ASP A 436 0.12 -36.38 -6.82
C ASP A 436 -0.17 -34.90 -6.55
N GLY A 437 -0.87 -34.60 -5.43
CA GLY A 437 -1.15 -33.22 -4.99
C GLY A 437 -2.37 -32.57 -5.67
N TRP A 438 -3.26 -33.35 -6.29
CA TRP A 438 -4.49 -32.85 -6.89
C TRP A 438 -5.66 -32.89 -5.90
N ILE A 439 -6.42 -31.81 -5.83
CA ILE A 439 -7.72 -31.77 -5.15
C ILE A 439 -8.74 -32.37 -6.11
N VAL A 440 -9.44 -33.44 -5.68
CA VAL A 440 -10.39 -34.18 -6.50
C VAL A 440 -11.80 -33.99 -5.96
N GLU A 441 -12.64 -33.28 -6.71
CA GLU A 441 -14.06 -33.05 -6.39
C GLU A 441 -14.92 -33.82 -7.37
N THR A 442 -15.90 -34.60 -6.87
CA THR A 442 -16.79 -35.38 -7.70
C THR A 442 -18.24 -35.02 -7.43
N ASN A 443 -18.98 -34.64 -8.45
CA ASN A 443 -20.40 -34.31 -8.39
C ASN A 443 -21.20 -35.08 -9.47
N LYS A 444 -22.47 -34.72 -9.68
CA LYS A 444 -23.32 -35.37 -10.70
C LYS A 444 -22.88 -35.11 -12.14
N ALA A 445 -22.14 -34.03 -12.37
CA ALA A 445 -21.66 -33.65 -13.69
C ALA A 445 -20.30 -34.29 -14.05
N GLY A 446 -19.60 -34.89 -13.07
CA GLY A 446 -18.31 -35.58 -13.26
C GLY A 446 -17.29 -35.20 -12.19
N THR A 447 -16.05 -35.64 -12.40
CA THR A 447 -14.89 -35.38 -11.54
C THR A 447 -14.11 -34.19 -12.05
N THR A 448 -13.91 -33.20 -11.18
CA THR A 448 -13.02 -32.07 -11.41
C THR A 448 -11.75 -32.23 -10.59
N VAL A 449 -10.60 -31.85 -11.18
CA VAL A 449 -9.28 -31.91 -10.54
C VAL A 449 -8.63 -30.53 -10.60
N ARG A 450 -8.04 -30.13 -9.46
CA ARG A 450 -7.33 -28.85 -9.34
C ARG A 450 -6.13 -28.99 -8.40
N ARG A 451 -5.15 -28.16 -8.54
CA ARG A 451 -4.03 -28.02 -7.58
C ARG A 451 -4.26 -26.85 -6.66
#